data_bcadb76eb6ac3415cc4c9cfa6e800e77
#
_entry.id   bcadb76eb6ac3415cc4c9cfa6e800e77
#
_cell.length_a   1.000
_cell.length_b   1.000
_cell.length_c   1.000
_cell.angle_alpha   90.00
_cell.angle_beta   90.00
_cell.angle_gamma   90.00
#
_symmetry.space_group_name_H-M   'P 1'
#
loop_
_entity.id
_entity.type
_entity.pdbx_description
1 polymer ?
#
loop_
_entity_poly.entity_id
_entity_poly.type
_entity_poly.pdbx_seq_one_letter_code
_entity_poly.pdbx_strand_id
1 'polypeptide(L)'
;MDHKAHGARKILEIKNHNEISVNNITYKVDSLDSDINLLDWIRDNTPFKGTKEGCNEGDCGACSVLVYDKNDKFPKPINSCLVRLGQLYKKNVITVEGLGSSKKLNPVQKSFVKNHASQCGYCTPGFVVAGTSIFYENEKIDYETIHDALSGNLCRCTGYVPIIRALMDIKNFVPPKLIYNDVITSPKIKIG
;
A
#
# COMPACT_ATOMS: atom_id res chain seq x y z
N MET A 1 -15.20 -16.21 60.80
CA MET A 1 -14.36 -16.64 59.66
C MET A 1 -14.70 -15.68 58.52
N ASP A 2 -13.84 -14.66 58.38
CA ASP A 2 -14.04 -13.58 57.42
C ASP A 2 -13.52 -13.99 56.02
N HIS A 3 -14.43 -14.13 55.07
CA HIS A 3 -14.08 -14.26 53.66
C HIS A 3 -13.77 -12.88 53.11
N LYS A 4 -12.52 -12.51 53.07
CA LYS A 4 -12.03 -11.33 52.36
C LYS A 4 -12.30 -11.45 50.88
N ALA A 5 -13.10 -10.50 50.36
CA ALA A 5 -13.41 -10.34 48.96
C ALA A 5 -12.10 -10.19 48.12
N HIS A 6 -11.95 -11.02 47.11
CA HIS A 6 -10.84 -10.93 46.17
C HIS A 6 -11.02 -9.64 45.37
N GLY A 7 -9.94 -8.86 45.36
CA GLY A 7 -9.87 -7.56 44.70
C GLY A 7 -10.31 -7.59 43.25
N ALA A 8 -11.13 -6.65 42.90
CA ALA A 8 -11.53 -6.39 41.51
C ALA A 8 -10.28 -6.24 40.65
N ARG A 9 -10.11 -7.12 39.66
CA ARG A 9 -9.11 -6.96 38.61
C ARG A 9 -9.42 -5.64 37.91
N LYS A 10 -8.51 -4.69 38.07
CA LYS A 10 -8.49 -3.47 37.30
C LYS A 10 -8.41 -3.89 35.82
N ILE A 11 -9.52 -3.81 35.09
CA ILE A 11 -9.52 -3.98 33.64
C ILE A 11 -8.66 -2.84 33.14
N LEU A 12 -7.43 -3.17 32.70
CA LEU A 12 -6.59 -2.24 31.96
C LEU A 12 -7.41 -1.88 30.73
N GLU A 13 -7.87 -0.63 30.64
CA GLU A 13 -8.36 -0.07 29.40
C GLU A 13 -7.22 -0.21 28.38
N ILE A 14 -7.31 -1.24 27.55
CA ILE A 14 -6.46 -1.35 26.37
C ILE A 14 -6.91 -0.17 25.50
N LYS A 15 -6.11 0.89 25.49
CA LYS A 15 -6.27 1.95 24.50
C LYS A 15 -6.14 1.27 23.14
N ASN A 16 -7.29 1.00 22.52
CA ASN A 16 -7.38 0.37 21.21
C ASN A 16 -6.71 1.30 20.19
N HIS A 17 -5.47 1.00 19.88
CA HIS A 17 -4.69 1.65 18.83
C HIS A 17 -4.94 1.00 17.46
N ASN A 18 -6.20 0.66 17.19
CA ASN A 18 -6.62 0.02 15.94
C ASN A 18 -6.78 1.08 14.85
N GLU A 19 -5.68 1.71 14.50
CA GLU A 19 -5.66 2.73 13.44
C GLU A 19 -4.66 2.33 12.37
N ILE A 20 -5.03 2.59 11.10
CA ILE A 20 -4.19 2.42 9.93
C ILE A 20 -4.24 3.72 9.12
N SER A 21 -3.13 4.11 8.54
CA SER A 21 -3.11 5.23 7.61
C SER A 21 -3.09 4.71 6.17
N VAL A 22 -4.03 5.17 5.34
CA VAL A 22 -4.04 4.87 3.90
C VAL A 22 -3.98 6.18 3.13
N ASN A 23 -2.94 6.36 2.34
CA ASN A 23 -2.68 7.60 1.56
C ASN A 23 -2.74 8.87 2.44
N ASN A 24 -2.13 8.82 3.63
CA ASN A 24 -2.12 9.88 4.64
C ASN A 24 -3.48 10.20 5.28
N ILE A 25 -4.49 9.36 5.11
CA ILE A 25 -5.77 9.44 5.80
C ILE A 25 -5.80 8.35 6.87
N THR A 26 -6.00 8.74 8.12
CA THR A 26 -6.10 7.79 9.24
C THR A 26 -7.51 7.23 9.34
N TYR A 27 -7.62 5.92 9.39
CA TYR A 27 -8.85 5.18 9.56
C TYR A 27 -8.82 4.44 10.90
N LYS A 28 -9.91 4.53 11.64
CA LYS A 28 -10.15 3.63 12.79
C LYS A 28 -10.67 2.31 12.26
N VAL A 29 -10.10 1.23 12.78
CA VAL A 29 -10.44 -0.13 12.40
C VAL A 29 -11.19 -0.77 13.55
N ASP A 30 -12.32 -1.41 13.28
CA ASP A 30 -13.00 -2.23 14.28
C ASP A 30 -12.11 -3.45 14.63
N SER A 31 -12.09 -3.82 15.89
CA SER A 31 -11.36 -5.02 16.33
C SER A 31 -11.86 -6.30 15.65
N LEU A 32 -13.11 -6.33 15.24
CA LEU A 32 -13.72 -7.45 14.50
C LEU A 32 -13.16 -7.57 13.07
N ASP A 33 -12.64 -6.47 12.50
CA ASP A 33 -12.10 -6.44 11.15
C ASP A 33 -10.61 -6.87 11.08
N SER A 34 -10.00 -7.19 12.23
CA SER A 34 -8.56 -7.50 12.30
C SER A 34 -8.14 -8.67 11.40
N ASP A 35 -9.04 -9.60 11.14
CA ASP A 35 -8.81 -10.79 10.32
C ASP A 35 -9.17 -10.63 8.84
N ILE A 36 -9.76 -9.50 8.45
CA ILE A 36 -10.03 -9.18 7.04
C ILE A 36 -8.69 -8.92 6.35
N ASN A 37 -8.53 -9.36 5.10
CA ASN A 37 -7.35 -9.00 4.34
C ASN A 37 -7.38 -7.50 3.98
N LEU A 38 -6.20 -6.92 3.83
CA LEU A 38 -6.05 -5.49 3.55
C LEU A 38 -6.72 -5.08 2.22
N LEU A 39 -6.68 -5.95 1.20
CA LEU A 39 -7.26 -5.69 -0.11
C LEU A 39 -8.77 -5.43 -0.01
N ASP A 40 -9.50 -6.35 0.60
CA ASP A 40 -10.95 -6.25 0.76
C ASP A 40 -11.29 -5.03 1.60
N TRP A 41 -10.58 -4.85 2.72
CA TRP A 41 -10.83 -3.71 3.59
C TRP A 41 -10.60 -2.36 2.87
N ILE A 42 -9.50 -2.19 2.11
CA ILE A 42 -9.27 -0.96 1.32
C ILE A 42 -10.41 -0.73 0.35
N ARG A 43 -10.83 -1.78 -0.35
CA ARG A 43 -11.85 -1.66 -1.39
C ARG A 43 -13.23 -1.36 -0.84
N ASP A 44 -13.56 -1.87 0.36
CA ASP A 44 -14.89 -1.69 0.94
C ASP A 44 -14.98 -0.42 1.80
N ASN A 45 -13.91 -0.07 2.52
CA ASN A 45 -13.95 0.97 3.54
C ASN A 45 -13.24 2.28 3.13
N THR A 46 -12.66 2.36 1.92
CA THR A 46 -12.00 3.57 1.45
C THR A 46 -12.46 3.95 0.03
N PRO A 47 -12.26 5.20 -0.40
CA PRO A 47 -12.51 5.60 -1.79
C PRO A 47 -11.48 5.06 -2.79
N PHE A 48 -10.40 4.40 -2.31
CA PHE A 48 -9.28 3.96 -3.14
C PHE A 48 -9.59 2.61 -3.78
N LYS A 49 -9.98 2.61 -5.06
CA LYS A 49 -10.38 1.42 -5.83
C LYS A 49 -9.34 0.99 -6.87
N GLY A 50 -8.18 1.66 -6.90
CA GLY A 50 -7.09 1.36 -7.82
C GLY A 50 -6.38 0.05 -7.52
N THR A 51 -6.26 -0.33 -6.24
CA THR A 51 -5.78 -1.66 -5.84
C THR A 51 -6.75 -2.73 -6.31
N LYS A 52 -6.27 -3.71 -7.12
CA LYS A 52 -7.13 -4.67 -7.81
C LYS A 52 -7.03 -6.08 -7.21
N GLU A 53 -8.17 -6.77 -7.19
CA GLU A 53 -8.24 -8.19 -6.88
C GLU A 53 -8.05 -8.99 -8.17
N GLY A 54 -6.89 -9.65 -8.32
CA GLY A 54 -6.64 -10.55 -9.45
C GLY A 54 -6.80 -12.01 -9.04
N CYS A 55 -5.82 -12.59 -8.37
CA CYS A 55 -5.83 -13.98 -7.94
C CYS A 55 -6.37 -14.21 -6.52
N ASN A 56 -6.27 -13.20 -5.65
CA ASN A 56 -6.57 -13.25 -4.20
C ASN A 56 -5.78 -14.33 -3.42
N GLU A 57 -4.64 -14.75 -3.94
CA GLU A 57 -3.78 -15.82 -3.38
C GLU A 57 -2.28 -15.45 -3.38
N GLY A 58 -1.95 -14.19 -3.70
CA GLY A 58 -0.59 -13.68 -3.60
C GLY A 58 0.27 -13.80 -4.85
N ASP A 59 -0.21 -14.39 -5.95
CA ASP A 59 0.61 -14.73 -7.12
C ASP A 59 0.72 -13.60 -8.15
N CYS A 60 -0.33 -12.82 -8.37
CA CYS A 60 -0.41 -11.93 -9.55
C CYS A 60 0.08 -10.51 -9.31
N GLY A 61 0.23 -10.06 -8.08
CA GLY A 61 0.68 -8.71 -7.72
C GLY A 61 -0.25 -7.54 -8.10
N ALA A 62 -1.46 -7.80 -8.64
CA ALA A 62 -2.41 -6.73 -8.98
C ALA A 62 -2.89 -5.94 -7.75
N CYS A 63 -2.78 -6.55 -6.57
CA CYS A 63 -3.14 -5.99 -5.28
C CYS A 63 -1.97 -5.30 -4.55
N SER A 64 -0.81 -5.12 -5.18
CA SER A 64 0.36 -4.53 -4.54
C SER A 64 0.07 -3.14 -3.98
N VAL A 65 0.52 -2.91 -2.75
CA VAL A 65 0.55 -1.61 -2.06
C VAL A 65 1.90 -1.43 -1.39
N LEU A 66 2.30 -0.19 -1.10
CA LEU A 66 3.48 0.06 -0.28
C LEU A 66 3.08 0.17 1.18
N VAL A 67 3.85 -0.45 2.07
CA VAL A 67 3.66 -0.35 3.52
C VAL A 67 4.96 0.09 4.18
N TYR A 68 4.84 0.97 5.17
CA TYR A 68 5.98 1.40 5.99
C TYR A 68 5.52 1.83 7.39
N ASP A 69 6.43 1.76 8.34
CA ASP A 69 6.29 2.34 9.66
C ASP A 69 7.45 3.31 9.98
N LYS A 70 7.45 3.87 11.19
CA LYS A 70 8.46 4.87 11.61
C LYS A 70 9.90 4.36 11.64
N ASN A 71 10.09 3.05 11.70
CA ASN A 71 11.41 2.41 11.76
C ASN A 71 11.90 1.95 10.39
N ASP A 72 11.02 1.95 9.39
CA ASP A 72 11.38 1.53 8.04
C ASP A 72 12.16 2.62 7.32
N LYS A 73 13.32 2.25 6.75
CA LYS A 73 14.10 3.13 5.89
C LYS A 73 13.38 3.42 4.56
N PHE A 74 12.70 2.42 4.04
CA PHE A 74 11.98 2.47 2.77
C PHE A 74 10.62 1.78 2.88
N PRO A 75 9.62 2.20 2.10
CA PRO A 75 8.35 1.50 2.02
C PRO A 75 8.52 0.19 1.26
N LYS A 76 7.87 -0.86 1.72
CA LYS A 76 7.96 -2.21 1.14
C LYS A 76 6.72 -2.52 0.31
N PRO A 77 6.86 -3.03 -0.92
CA PRO A 77 5.74 -3.53 -1.68
C PRO A 77 5.26 -4.86 -1.07
N ILE A 78 3.95 -4.98 -0.87
CA ILE A 78 3.32 -6.20 -0.35
C ILE A 78 2.05 -6.53 -1.14
N ASN A 79 1.69 -7.80 -1.18
CA ASN A 79 0.41 -8.27 -1.71
C ASN A 79 -0.68 -8.10 -0.65
N SER A 80 -1.55 -7.11 -0.82
CA SER A 80 -2.58 -6.76 0.17
C SER A 80 -3.62 -7.87 0.38
N CYS A 81 -3.78 -8.80 -0.55
CA CYS A 81 -4.68 -9.96 -0.39
C CYS A 81 -4.18 -10.98 0.65
N LEU A 82 -2.88 -11.00 0.97
CA LEU A 82 -2.31 -11.94 1.94
C LEU A 82 -2.16 -11.36 3.35
N VAL A 83 -2.18 -10.04 3.49
CA VAL A 83 -1.88 -9.37 4.76
C VAL A 83 -3.18 -9.07 5.51
N ARG A 84 -3.25 -9.49 6.77
CA ARG A 84 -4.39 -9.21 7.64
C ARG A 84 -4.32 -7.78 8.18
N LEU A 85 -5.45 -7.12 8.26
CA LEU A 85 -5.55 -5.72 8.70
C LEU A 85 -4.94 -5.49 10.09
N GLY A 86 -5.12 -6.44 11.00
CA GLY A 86 -4.55 -6.38 12.35
C GLY A 86 -3.02 -6.33 12.41
N GLN A 87 -2.30 -6.79 11.36
CA GLN A 87 -0.84 -6.71 11.25
C GLN A 87 -0.34 -5.30 10.87
N LEU A 88 -1.25 -4.42 10.49
CA LEU A 88 -0.95 -3.10 9.92
C LEU A 88 -1.32 -1.94 10.85
N TYR A 89 -1.75 -2.21 12.07
CA TYR A 89 -2.04 -1.16 13.03
C TYR A 89 -0.82 -0.25 13.22
N LYS A 90 -1.05 1.06 13.20
CA LYS A 90 -0.04 2.11 13.26
C LYS A 90 0.92 2.16 12.06
N LYS A 91 0.64 1.43 11.00
CA LYS A 91 1.42 1.51 9.76
C LYS A 91 0.76 2.42 8.74
N ASN A 92 1.57 2.82 7.77
CA ASN A 92 1.12 3.62 6.64
C ASN A 92 1.08 2.73 5.40
N VAL A 93 -0.02 2.82 4.67
CA VAL A 93 -0.26 2.13 3.40
C VAL A 93 -0.35 3.18 2.30
N ILE A 94 0.36 2.96 1.20
CA ILE A 94 0.24 3.79 0.00
C ILE A 94 -0.28 2.91 -1.13
N THR A 95 -1.45 3.26 -1.65
CA THR A 95 -2.01 2.67 -2.87
C THR A 95 -1.55 3.45 -4.10
N VAL A 96 -1.90 3.00 -5.29
CA VAL A 96 -1.56 3.68 -6.54
C VAL A 96 -2.07 5.13 -6.57
N GLU A 97 -3.19 5.43 -5.91
CA GLU A 97 -3.74 6.78 -5.80
C GLU A 97 -2.90 7.67 -4.87
N GLY A 98 -2.23 7.09 -3.88
CA GLY A 98 -1.32 7.83 -2.99
C GLY A 98 0.01 8.21 -3.67
N LEU A 99 0.37 7.56 -4.77
CA LEU A 99 1.58 7.87 -5.54
C LEU A 99 1.42 9.07 -6.46
N GLY A 100 0.20 9.39 -6.84
CA GLY A 100 -0.11 10.54 -7.71
C GLY A 100 -1.57 10.55 -8.12
N SER A 101 -2.01 11.66 -8.70
CA SER A 101 -3.39 11.85 -9.14
C SER A 101 -3.46 12.08 -10.66
N SER A 102 -4.66 12.02 -11.23
CA SER A 102 -4.89 12.34 -12.65
C SER A 102 -4.39 13.73 -13.07
N LYS A 103 -4.36 14.69 -12.12
CA LYS A 103 -3.85 16.05 -12.34
C LYS A 103 -2.33 16.15 -12.13
N LYS A 104 -1.74 15.27 -11.31
CA LYS A 104 -0.32 15.28 -10.96
C LYS A 104 0.20 13.85 -10.84
N LEU A 105 0.45 13.24 -11.99
CA LEU A 105 1.08 11.92 -12.06
C LEU A 105 2.51 11.96 -11.51
N ASN A 106 2.91 10.90 -10.80
CA ASN A 106 4.31 10.71 -10.45
C ASN A 106 5.14 10.30 -11.69
N PRO A 107 6.48 10.33 -11.65
CA PRO A 107 7.32 9.96 -12.79
C PRO A 107 7.08 8.55 -13.33
N VAL A 108 6.80 7.57 -12.46
CA VAL A 108 6.48 6.19 -12.87
C VAL A 108 5.17 6.17 -13.66
N GLN A 109 4.11 6.77 -13.12
CA GLN A 109 2.82 6.86 -13.80
C GLN A 109 2.93 7.59 -15.16
N LYS A 110 3.69 8.70 -15.22
CA LYS A 110 3.94 9.43 -16.47
C LYS A 110 4.67 8.57 -17.48
N SER A 111 5.67 7.82 -17.05
CA SER A 111 6.45 6.95 -17.94
C SER A 111 5.62 5.78 -18.45
N PHE A 112 4.73 5.22 -17.64
CA PHE A 112 3.79 4.19 -18.08
C PHE A 112 2.87 4.69 -19.19
N VAL A 113 2.33 5.92 -19.07
CA VAL A 113 1.52 6.55 -20.12
C VAL A 113 2.34 6.78 -21.38
N LYS A 114 3.54 7.38 -21.25
CA LYS A 114 4.44 7.70 -22.37
C LYS A 114 4.85 6.48 -23.18
N ASN A 115 5.12 5.36 -22.48
CA ASN A 115 5.64 4.13 -23.08
C ASN A 115 4.53 3.12 -23.43
N HIS A 116 3.27 3.50 -23.33
CA HIS A 116 2.12 2.61 -23.57
C HIS A 116 2.21 1.30 -22.77
N ALA A 117 2.67 1.40 -21.50
CA ALA A 117 2.90 0.27 -20.61
C ALA A 117 1.61 -0.31 -20.01
N SER A 118 0.45 0.05 -20.54
CA SER A 118 -0.86 -0.43 -20.11
C SER A 118 -1.73 -0.73 -21.33
N GLN A 119 -2.47 -1.85 -21.27
CA GLN A 119 -3.50 -2.20 -22.26
C GLN A 119 -4.87 -2.30 -21.59
N CYS A 120 -5.26 -3.45 -21.01
CA CYS A 120 -6.52 -3.53 -20.27
C CYS A 120 -6.49 -2.74 -18.95
N GLY A 121 -5.31 -2.43 -18.40
CA GLY A 121 -5.13 -1.60 -17.23
C GLY A 121 -5.27 -2.32 -15.88
N TYR A 122 -5.68 -3.59 -15.86
CA TYR A 122 -6.00 -4.30 -14.62
C TYR A 122 -4.76 -4.53 -13.72
N CYS A 123 -3.65 -4.95 -14.28
CA CYS A 123 -2.39 -5.16 -13.56
C CYS A 123 -1.60 -3.86 -13.33
N THR A 124 -1.91 -2.79 -14.08
CA THR A 124 -1.13 -1.55 -14.10
C THR A 124 -0.92 -0.94 -12.70
N PRO A 125 -1.92 -0.85 -11.81
CA PRO A 125 -1.73 -0.31 -10.47
C PRO A 125 -0.64 -1.06 -9.69
N GLY A 126 -0.65 -2.40 -9.72
CA GLY A 126 0.35 -3.22 -9.06
C GLY A 126 1.76 -2.99 -9.59
N PHE A 127 1.94 -2.94 -10.92
CA PHE A 127 3.23 -2.62 -11.53
C PHE A 127 3.73 -1.21 -11.21
N VAL A 128 2.83 -0.22 -11.15
CA VAL A 128 3.20 1.15 -10.78
C VAL A 128 3.67 1.21 -9.33
N VAL A 129 3.01 0.50 -8.42
CA VAL A 129 3.39 0.41 -7.01
C VAL A 129 4.75 -0.28 -6.86
N ALA A 130 4.91 -1.49 -7.41
CA ALA A 130 6.17 -2.23 -7.38
C ALA A 130 7.31 -1.46 -8.08
N GLY A 131 7.03 -0.88 -9.24
CA GLY A 131 8.00 -0.04 -9.96
C GLY A 131 8.41 1.24 -9.20
N THR A 132 7.51 1.80 -8.38
CA THR A 132 7.85 2.97 -7.57
C THR A 132 8.75 2.60 -6.38
N SER A 133 8.60 1.41 -5.78
CA SER A 133 9.44 0.99 -4.65
C SER A 133 10.92 0.90 -5.01
N ILE A 134 11.26 0.55 -6.24
CA ILE A 134 12.63 0.44 -6.73
C ILE A 134 13.43 1.73 -6.49
N PHE A 135 12.79 2.88 -6.71
CA PHE A 135 13.42 4.19 -6.58
C PHE A 135 13.66 4.63 -5.13
N TYR A 136 13.04 3.97 -4.15
CA TYR A 136 13.34 4.21 -2.74
C TYR A 136 14.57 3.45 -2.27
N GLU A 137 14.81 2.26 -2.83
CA GLU A 137 15.80 1.31 -2.31
C GLU A 137 17.11 1.34 -3.09
N ASN A 138 17.07 1.67 -4.39
CA ASN A 138 18.18 1.47 -5.30
C ASN A 138 18.75 2.79 -5.84
N GLU A 139 20.06 2.96 -5.70
CA GLU A 139 20.78 4.07 -6.33
C GLU A 139 20.95 3.89 -7.85
N LYS A 140 21.02 2.63 -8.30
CA LYS A 140 21.14 2.27 -9.71
C LYS A 140 19.93 1.48 -10.14
N ILE A 141 19.26 1.96 -11.17
CA ILE A 141 18.10 1.28 -11.79
C ILE A 141 18.55 0.74 -13.14
N ASP A 142 18.72 -0.57 -13.21
CA ASP A 142 19.06 -1.30 -14.43
C ASP A 142 18.01 -2.39 -14.71
N TYR A 143 18.22 -3.13 -15.78
CA TYR A 143 17.29 -4.18 -16.21
C TYR A 143 17.08 -5.26 -15.15
N GLU A 144 18.15 -5.72 -14.50
CA GLU A 144 18.09 -6.78 -13.49
C GLU A 144 17.31 -6.31 -12.26
N THR A 145 17.62 -5.12 -11.75
CA THR A 145 16.89 -4.52 -10.62
C THR A 145 15.40 -4.41 -10.90
N ILE A 146 15.03 -3.99 -12.12
CA ILE A 146 13.62 -3.86 -12.52
C ILE A 146 12.98 -5.25 -12.63
N HIS A 147 13.66 -6.19 -13.27
CA HIS A 147 13.14 -7.55 -13.47
C HIS A 147 12.86 -8.24 -12.14
N ASP A 148 13.79 -8.15 -11.20
CA ASP A 148 13.64 -8.75 -9.86
C ASP A 148 12.48 -8.11 -9.08
N ALA A 149 12.41 -6.81 -9.08
CA ALA A 149 11.34 -6.09 -8.37
C ALA A 149 9.94 -6.35 -8.94
N LEU A 150 9.85 -6.65 -10.23
CA LEU A 150 8.58 -6.94 -10.90
C LEU A 150 8.25 -8.44 -10.96
N SER A 151 9.11 -9.32 -10.46
CA SER A 151 8.93 -10.79 -10.54
C SER A 151 7.62 -11.29 -9.92
N GLY A 152 7.10 -10.57 -8.92
CA GLY A 152 5.80 -10.85 -8.28
C GLY A 152 4.58 -10.25 -8.99
N ASN A 153 4.73 -9.64 -10.18
CA ASN A 153 3.64 -8.99 -10.90
C ASN A 153 3.40 -9.63 -12.27
N LEU A 154 2.16 -10.03 -12.54
CA LEU A 154 1.78 -10.68 -13.78
C LEU A 154 0.98 -9.75 -14.70
N CYS A 155 1.33 -9.79 -16.00
CA CYS A 155 0.58 -9.13 -17.06
C CYS A 155 0.35 -10.07 -18.23
N ARG A 156 -0.91 -10.26 -18.65
CA ARG A 156 -1.26 -11.10 -19.79
C ARG A 156 -1.24 -10.37 -21.12
N CYS A 157 -1.37 -9.05 -21.11
CA CYS A 157 -1.65 -8.25 -22.31
C CYS A 157 -0.40 -7.68 -22.99
N THR A 158 0.53 -7.09 -22.23
CA THR A 158 1.60 -6.22 -22.75
C THR A 158 2.85 -6.98 -23.22
N GLY A 159 3.05 -8.23 -22.78
CA GLY A 159 4.30 -8.96 -22.98
C GLY A 159 5.50 -8.37 -22.20
N TYR A 160 5.22 -7.54 -21.17
CA TYR A 160 6.18 -6.92 -20.23
C TYR A 160 7.14 -5.87 -20.81
N VAL A 161 7.53 -5.98 -22.08
CA VAL A 161 8.53 -5.08 -22.70
C VAL A 161 8.22 -3.59 -22.52
N PRO A 162 6.98 -3.10 -22.77
CA PRO A 162 6.68 -1.68 -22.55
C PRO A 162 6.69 -1.29 -21.07
N ILE A 163 6.40 -2.23 -20.15
CA ILE A 163 6.47 -1.99 -18.71
C ILE A 163 7.92 -1.79 -18.26
N ILE A 164 8.81 -2.70 -18.65
CA ILE A 164 10.25 -2.61 -18.35
C ILE A 164 10.83 -1.34 -18.96
N ARG A 165 10.52 -1.06 -20.24
CA ARG A 165 10.94 0.18 -20.93
C ARG A 165 10.49 1.43 -20.19
N ALA A 166 9.25 1.44 -19.68
CA ALA A 166 8.74 2.58 -18.92
C ALA A 166 9.57 2.85 -17.67
N LEU A 167 10.02 1.84 -16.94
CA LEU A 167 10.86 2.01 -15.76
C LEU A 167 12.31 2.40 -16.12
N MET A 168 12.87 1.80 -17.18
CA MET A 168 14.20 2.15 -17.71
C MET A 168 14.28 3.60 -18.21
N ASP A 169 13.18 4.16 -18.69
CA ASP A 169 13.13 5.53 -19.26
C ASP A 169 13.10 6.62 -18.18
N ILE A 170 12.96 6.23 -16.91
CA ILE A 170 12.92 7.18 -15.79
C ILE A 170 14.34 7.56 -15.37
N LYS A 171 14.64 8.85 -15.52
CA LYS A 171 15.94 9.42 -15.08
C LYS A 171 15.71 10.39 -13.95
N ASN A 172 16.62 10.37 -12.97
CA ASN A 172 16.67 11.35 -11.87
C ASN A 172 15.36 11.47 -11.06
N PHE A 173 14.64 10.34 -10.87
CA PHE A 173 13.49 10.33 -9.98
C PHE A 173 13.95 10.11 -8.54
N VAL A 174 13.73 11.12 -7.71
CA VAL A 174 13.85 11.03 -6.26
C VAL A 174 12.44 10.92 -5.71
N PRO A 175 12.04 9.80 -5.13
CA PRO A 175 10.72 9.66 -4.55
C PRO A 175 10.56 10.62 -3.37
N PRO A 176 9.31 11.07 -3.08
CA PRO A 176 9.07 11.95 -1.96
C PRO A 176 9.48 11.29 -0.63
N LYS A 177 10.02 12.12 0.28
CA LYS A 177 10.34 11.66 1.62
C LYS A 177 9.08 11.11 2.29
N LEU A 178 9.21 9.94 2.92
CA LEU A 178 8.12 9.34 3.69
C LEU A 178 7.72 10.28 4.84
N ILE A 179 6.45 10.61 4.91
CA ILE A 179 5.89 11.38 6.01
C ILE A 179 5.25 10.37 6.96
N TYR A 180 5.85 10.22 8.12
CA TYR A 180 5.23 9.48 9.20
C TYR A 180 4.30 10.42 9.96
N ASN A 181 3.01 10.24 9.81
CA ASN A 181 2.04 10.96 10.60
C ASN A 181 1.91 10.25 11.96
N ASP A 182 2.55 10.79 12.98
CA ASP A 182 2.11 10.52 14.35
C ASP A 182 0.65 10.99 14.43
N VAL A 183 -0.23 10.04 14.68
CA VAL A 183 -1.69 10.14 14.77
C VAL A 183 -2.20 11.59 14.84
N ILE A 184 -2.46 12.17 13.67
CA ILE A 184 -3.25 13.41 13.61
C ILE A 184 -4.70 12.97 13.57
N THR A 185 -5.44 13.30 14.62
CA THR A 185 -6.90 13.11 14.69
C THR A 185 -7.54 13.71 13.45
N SER A 186 -8.09 12.85 12.61
CA SER A 186 -8.78 13.23 11.38
C SER A 186 -9.93 14.21 11.66
N PRO A 187 -10.13 15.25 10.86
CA PRO A 187 -11.37 15.98 10.88
C PRO A 187 -12.50 15.02 10.53
N LYS A 188 -13.55 15.01 11.34
CA LYS A 188 -14.76 14.22 11.12
C LYS A 188 -15.34 14.58 9.76
N ILE A 189 -15.16 13.72 8.76
CA ILE A 189 -15.89 13.83 7.49
C ILE A 189 -17.32 13.39 7.81
N LYS A 190 -18.24 14.37 7.86
CA LYS A 190 -19.67 14.06 7.86
C LYS A 190 -20.02 13.58 6.47
N ILE A 191 -20.34 12.31 6.36
CA ILE A 191 -21.01 11.77 5.18
C ILE A 191 -22.48 12.18 5.34
N GLY A 192 -22.93 13.09 4.45
CA GLY A 192 -24.32 13.47 4.31
C GLY A 192 -25.06 12.46 3.44
#